data_12f3675be409c19314840860baf164d0
#
_entry.id   12f3675be409c19314840860baf164d0
#
_cell.length_a   1.000
_cell.length_b   1.000
_cell.length_c   1.000
_cell.angle_alpha   90.00
_cell.angle_beta   90.00
_cell.angle_gamma   90.00
#
_symmetry.space_group_name_H-M   'P 1'
#
loop_
_entity.id
_entity.type
_entity.pdbx_description
1 polymer ?
#
loop_
_entity_poly.entity_id
_entity_poly.type
_entity_poly.pdbx_seq_one_letter_code
_entity_poly.pdbx_strand_id
1 'polypeptide(L)'
;MEKEAVIVAIEFGSSKVSGIAGKMKEGTMQIIAYAEDRTPDCVKRGVVYNIEKTTQSIRNVVGRLESTLKQKVSRVYVGLGGQSVQSVLSTIQSNMQTPTCITQSHIDSITEESHKVSREDYELIGYFPQEYVVDSNVAVDPVGIVGTNLEGRYLNIIANRKLRNNIDTCFDNTDITIAGYKVSAYELARNILTDTEKRSGCALIDLGAGTTTVVIFKNNIVRLLTTIPLGYNNIIHDLCSLQIEESEAVQLLMKYGNGTPGEEYLADTEEPEDYTTSDGRTIKIAEIQFIIEARLNEILSNVRTQISKSEFFTSLLGGVVITGGGSLIRNAERAVMLTVKVDKVRTARKVNDPIIKNSTLTNLDVAGCMTNTVISLLLSGTEDCVGEAVGDPDFFRSQQTAEEIGNRKAAAAVLQHSDDEAYATLETIKGKLREAIAQLQASRTAVLSEEGNKRLRDEASDLILECTSIIGTDYDQCTRQLIGKDKYKQTLREAEELIAKRDDEVKMLEDTIRNAAKKNSLRNKFFNWVDDLLNEK
;
A
#
# COMPACT_ATOMS: atom_id res chain seq x y z
N MET A 1 -27.11 14.99 16.87
CA MET A 1 -25.97 15.12 15.95
C MET A 1 -24.96 14.08 16.42
N GLU A 2 -24.72 13.05 15.61
CA GLU A 2 -23.63 12.12 15.90
C GLU A 2 -22.31 12.90 15.94
N LYS A 3 -21.51 12.65 16.97
CA LYS A 3 -20.19 13.28 17.11
C LYS A 3 -19.30 12.68 16.03
N GLU A 4 -18.89 13.49 15.04
CA GLU A 4 -17.96 13.04 14.01
C GLU A 4 -16.64 12.61 14.67
N ALA A 5 -16.20 11.37 14.42
CA ALA A 5 -14.96 10.84 14.95
C ALA A 5 -13.75 11.63 14.44
N VAL A 6 -12.87 12.04 15.33
CA VAL A 6 -11.61 12.68 15.00
C VAL A 6 -10.51 11.63 15.04
N ILE A 7 -9.90 11.37 13.90
CA ILE A 7 -8.79 10.43 13.75
C ILE A 7 -7.48 11.20 13.91
N VAL A 8 -6.53 10.63 14.67
CA VAL A 8 -5.18 11.20 14.83
C VAL A 8 -4.15 10.15 14.49
N ALA A 9 -3.17 10.52 13.64
CA ALA A 9 -2.10 9.63 13.25
C ALA A 9 -0.72 10.27 13.50
N ILE A 10 0.25 9.44 13.89
CA ILE A 10 1.65 9.85 14.12
C ILE A 10 2.57 8.98 13.26
N GLU A 11 3.54 9.62 12.61
CA GLU A 11 4.61 9.02 11.83
C GLU A 11 5.97 9.34 12.44
N PHE A 12 6.83 8.32 12.55
CA PHE A 12 8.21 8.44 13.01
C PHE A 12 9.18 8.41 11.82
N GLY A 13 9.41 9.58 11.23
CA GLY A 13 10.38 9.74 10.15
C GLY A 13 11.79 9.99 10.66
N SER A 14 12.82 9.69 9.84
CA SER A 14 14.22 9.92 10.19
C SER A 14 14.63 11.39 10.21
N SER A 15 13.82 12.30 9.67
CA SER A 15 14.04 13.75 9.69
C SER A 15 13.12 14.49 10.65
N LYS A 16 11.95 13.93 10.93
CA LYS A 16 10.93 14.54 11.77
C LYS A 16 9.93 13.51 12.30
N VAL A 17 9.31 13.81 13.44
CA VAL A 17 8.06 13.19 13.88
C VAL A 17 6.92 14.07 13.42
N SER A 18 5.96 13.48 12.74
CA SER A 18 4.79 14.18 12.18
C SER A 18 3.51 13.67 12.80
N GLY A 19 2.59 14.57 13.13
CA GLY A 19 1.25 14.25 13.59
C GLY A 19 0.20 14.98 12.78
N ILE A 20 -0.91 14.30 12.53
CA ILE A 20 -2.03 14.83 11.75
C ILE A 20 -3.35 14.44 12.38
N ALA A 21 -4.33 15.33 12.33
CA ALA A 21 -5.68 15.07 12.78
C ALA A 21 -6.70 15.43 11.70
N GLY A 22 -7.70 14.59 11.53
CA GLY A 22 -8.76 14.79 10.56
C GLY A 22 -10.06 14.14 10.99
N LYS A 23 -11.13 14.46 10.29
CA LYS A 23 -12.44 13.87 10.46
C LYS A 23 -13.07 13.53 9.11
N MET A 24 -13.84 12.47 9.10
CA MET A 24 -14.61 12.12 7.91
C MET A 24 -15.88 12.98 7.84
N LYS A 25 -16.04 13.70 6.72
CA LYS A 25 -17.22 14.50 6.46
C LYS A 25 -17.75 14.15 5.07
N GLU A 26 -18.99 13.65 5.01
CA GLU A 26 -19.63 13.29 3.74
C GLU A 26 -18.78 12.38 2.84
N GLY A 27 -18.09 11.40 3.44
CA GLY A 27 -17.21 10.47 2.71
C GLY A 27 -15.85 11.03 2.30
N THR A 28 -15.53 12.29 2.66
CA THR A 28 -14.26 12.93 2.37
C THR A 28 -13.50 13.24 3.66
N MET A 29 -12.20 12.95 3.69
CA MET A 29 -11.34 13.27 4.84
C MET A 29 -11.06 14.77 4.89
N GLN A 30 -11.47 15.42 5.97
CA GLN A 30 -11.13 16.80 6.26
C GLN A 30 -9.97 16.86 7.25
N ILE A 31 -8.80 17.35 6.81
CA ILE A 31 -7.66 17.59 7.69
C ILE A 31 -7.92 18.87 8.50
N ILE A 32 -7.86 18.75 9.83
CA ILE A 32 -8.15 19.84 10.77
C ILE A 32 -6.92 20.33 11.52
N ALA A 33 -5.90 19.50 11.72
CA ALA A 33 -4.64 19.89 12.35
C ALA A 33 -3.46 19.11 11.78
N TYR A 34 -2.30 19.74 11.73
CA TYR A 34 -1.01 19.14 11.39
C TYR A 34 0.08 19.76 12.25
N ALA A 35 0.98 18.93 12.73
CA ALA A 35 2.15 19.35 13.50
C ALA A 35 3.35 18.47 13.16
N GLU A 36 4.54 19.05 13.17
CA GLU A 36 5.79 18.31 13.03
C GLU A 36 6.83 18.82 14.00
N ASP A 37 7.73 17.92 14.41
CA ASP A 37 8.88 18.24 15.24
C ASP A 37 10.14 17.65 14.58
N ARG A 38 11.11 18.51 14.26
CA ARG A 38 12.38 18.09 13.65
C ARG A 38 13.31 17.60 14.73
N THR A 39 13.69 16.34 14.63
CA THR A 39 14.44 15.66 15.67
C THR A 39 15.52 14.77 15.07
N PRO A 40 16.63 15.36 14.59
CA PRO A 40 17.65 14.65 13.82
C PRO A 40 18.25 13.43 14.56
N ASP A 41 18.25 13.43 15.90
CA ASP A 41 18.87 12.35 16.69
C ASP A 41 17.87 11.39 17.38
N CYS A 42 16.58 11.55 17.15
CA CYS A 42 15.57 10.74 17.84
C CYS A 42 15.28 9.42 17.11
N VAL A 43 15.16 9.48 15.78
CA VAL A 43 14.80 8.38 14.92
C VAL A 43 15.89 8.18 13.86
N LYS A 44 16.51 7.00 13.83
CA LYS A 44 17.53 6.65 12.84
C LYS A 44 17.02 5.55 11.93
N ARG A 45 16.99 5.81 10.62
CA ARG A 45 16.50 4.87 9.59
C ARG A 45 15.11 4.31 9.93
N GLY A 46 14.22 5.19 10.40
CA GLY A 46 12.85 4.85 10.78
C GLY A 46 12.68 4.10 12.10
N VAL A 47 13.77 3.87 12.86
CA VAL A 47 13.72 3.21 14.18
C VAL A 47 14.02 4.24 15.27
N VAL A 48 13.16 4.28 16.29
CA VAL A 48 13.37 5.11 17.47
C VAL A 48 14.69 4.71 18.13
N TYR A 49 15.61 5.67 18.26
CA TYR A 49 16.94 5.49 18.81
C TYR A 49 17.07 6.07 20.22
N ASN A 50 16.49 7.26 20.43
CA ASN A 50 16.49 7.93 21.72
C ASN A 50 15.06 8.05 22.25
N ILE A 51 14.72 7.22 23.23
CA ILE A 51 13.36 7.14 23.81
C ILE A 51 12.94 8.49 24.40
N GLU A 52 13.78 9.10 25.25
CA GLU A 52 13.44 10.33 25.97
C GLU A 52 13.16 11.50 25.01
N LYS A 53 14.08 11.74 24.06
CA LYS A 53 13.90 12.79 23.05
C LYS A 53 12.67 12.52 22.16
N THR A 54 12.42 11.25 21.79
CA THR A 54 11.26 10.89 20.98
C THR A 54 9.96 11.08 21.76
N THR A 55 9.92 10.71 23.05
CA THR A 55 8.79 10.98 23.94
C THR A 55 8.50 12.48 24.03
N GLN A 56 9.54 13.31 24.16
CA GLN A 56 9.36 14.76 24.17
C GLN A 56 8.81 15.28 22.83
N SER A 57 9.27 14.73 21.71
CA SER A 57 8.79 15.07 20.38
C SER A 57 7.32 14.68 20.21
N ILE A 58 6.90 13.50 20.69
CA ILE A 58 5.49 13.09 20.70
C ILE A 58 4.63 14.12 21.47
N ARG A 59 5.08 14.50 22.69
CA ARG A 59 4.37 15.52 23.50
C ARG A 59 4.27 16.86 22.76
N ASN A 60 5.33 17.31 22.10
CA ASN A 60 5.36 18.55 21.34
C ASN A 60 4.37 18.52 20.17
N VAL A 61 4.37 17.42 19.40
CA VAL A 61 3.47 17.23 18.26
C VAL A 61 2.03 17.15 18.71
N VAL A 62 1.72 16.30 19.69
CA VAL A 62 0.35 16.14 20.20
C VAL A 62 -0.15 17.42 20.86
N GLY A 63 0.66 18.10 21.66
CA GLY A 63 0.27 19.38 22.28
C GLY A 63 -0.07 20.46 21.25
N ARG A 64 0.62 20.51 20.10
CA ARG A 64 0.27 21.42 18.98
C ARG A 64 -1.04 21.00 18.30
N LEU A 65 -1.30 19.69 18.13
CA LEU A 65 -2.57 19.19 17.60
C LEU A 65 -3.72 19.56 18.55
N GLU A 66 -3.60 19.29 19.85
CA GLU A 66 -4.58 19.62 20.88
C GLU A 66 -4.90 21.13 20.92
N SER A 67 -3.85 21.95 20.78
CA SER A 67 -4.02 23.42 20.75
C SER A 67 -4.88 23.87 19.57
N THR A 68 -4.79 23.17 18.42
CA THR A 68 -5.59 23.46 17.22
C THR A 68 -6.98 22.85 17.33
N LEU A 69 -7.10 21.60 17.82
CA LEU A 69 -8.34 20.86 17.97
C LEU A 69 -9.23 21.42 19.08
N LYS A 70 -8.63 22.09 20.09
CA LYS A 70 -9.28 22.49 21.35
C LYS A 70 -9.88 21.30 22.12
N GLN A 71 -9.31 20.11 21.92
CA GLN A 71 -9.72 18.84 22.54
C GLN A 71 -8.47 18.05 22.90
N LYS A 72 -8.56 17.22 23.97
CA LYS A 72 -7.47 16.34 24.38
C LYS A 72 -7.40 15.14 23.42
N VAL A 73 -6.21 14.78 22.99
CA VAL A 73 -5.92 13.56 22.23
C VAL A 73 -5.59 12.46 23.21
N SER A 74 -6.43 11.44 23.28
CA SER A 74 -6.27 10.30 24.19
C SER A 74 -5.67 9.09 23.49
N ARG A 75 -5.87 8.96 22.16
CA ARG A 75 -5.39 7.85 21.35
C ARG A 75 -4.82 8.32 20.02
N VAL A 76 -3.91 7.53 19.44
CA VAL A 76 -3.34 7.82 18.12
C VAL A 76 -3.09 6.54 17.33
N TYR A 77 -3.24 6.62 16.01
CA TYR A 77 -2.72 5.60 15.10
C TYR A 77 -1.24 5.83 14.85
N VAL A 78 -0.46 4.75 14.82
CA VAL A 78 0.99 4.82 14.68
C VAL A 78 1.45 4.05 13.45
N GLY A 79 2.26 4.71 12.62
CA GLY A 79 2.90 4.09 11.48
C GLY A 79 4.13 3.28 11.87
N LEU A 80 4.18 2.02 11.45
CA LEU A 80 5.36 1.17 11.53
C LEU A 80 6.12 1.22 10.21
N GLY A 81 7.33 1.77 10.24
CA GLY A 81 8.25 1.88 9.11
C GLY A 81 9.70 1.84 9.58
N GLY A 82 10.64 1.59 8.67
CA GLY A 82 12.05 1.61 9.02
C GLY A 82 12.86 0.45 8.43
N GLN A 83 14.16 0.47 8.67
CA GLN A 83 15.16 -0.38 8.00
C GLN A 83 14.93 -1.89 8.12
N SER A 84 14.18 -2.36 9.12
CA SER A 84 13.94 -3.79 9.36
C SER A 84 12.64 -4.29 8.74
N VAL A 85 11.81 -3.40 8.20
CA VAL A 85 10.52 -3.76 7.61
C VAL A 85 10.73 -4.40 6.24
N GLN A 86 10.29 -5.66 6.12
CA GLN A 86 10.42 -6.42 4.88
C GLN A 86 9.31 -7.46 4.75
N SER A 87 8.99 -7.81 3.52
CA SER A 87 8.07 -8.90 3.24
C SER A 87 8.80 -10.23 3.09
N VAL A 88 8.16 -11.30 3.54
CA VAL A 88 8.61 -12.69 3.41
C VAL A 88 7.45 -13.53 2.89
N LEU A 89 7.67 -14.28 1.83
CA LEU A 89 6.71 -15.25 1.34
C LEU A 89 6.68 -16.47 2.27
N SER A 90 5.49 -16.87 2.65
CA SER A 90 5.21 -18.09 3.44
C SER A 90 4.23 -18.95 2.68
N THR A 91 4.54 -20.24 2.55
CA THR A 91 3.67 -21.21 1.92
C THR A 91 3.34 -22.27 2.96
N ILE A 92 2.06 -22.43 3.24
CA ILE A 92 1.55 -23.41 4.22
C ILE A 92 0.71 -24.44 3.49
N GLN A 93 0.94 -25.70 3.78
CA GLN A 93 0.19 -26.81 3.20
C GLN A 93 -0.56 -27.58 4.30
N SER A 94 -1.81 -27.90 4.03
CA SER A 94 -2.65 -28.76 4.85
C SER A 94 -3.11 -29.95 4.02
N ASN A 95 -2.65 -31.14 4.41
CA ASN A 95 -3.00 -32.39 3.74
C ASN A 95 -4.16 -33.07 4.50
N MET A 96 -5.23 -33.38 3.80
CA MET A 96 -6.40 -34.08 4.31
C MET A 96 -6.33 -35.54 3.89
N GLN A 97 -6.65 -36.46 4.82
CA GLN A 97 -6.56 -37.91 4.55
C GLN A 97 -7.57 -38.36 3.49
N THR A 98 -8.69 -37.68 3.37
CA THR A 98 -9.77 -37.97 2.42
C THR A 98 -10.21 -36.66 1.73
N PRO A 99 -10.79 -36.77 0.51
CA PRO A 99 -11.37 -35.60 -0.13
C PRO A 99 -12.36 -34.89 0.80
N THR A 100 -12.05 -33.68 1.20
CA THR A 100 -12.80 -32.89 2.19
C THR A 100 -13.22 -31.55 1.59
N CYS A 101 -14.43 -31.12 1.87
CA CYS A 101 -14.88 -29.77 1.53
C CYS A 101 -14.12 -28.75 2.38
N ILE A 102 -13.41 -27.83 1.71
CA ILE A 102 -12.64 -26.78 2.38
C ILE A 102 -13.61 -25.82 3.04
N THR A 103 -13.38 -25.51 4.30
CA THR A 103 -14.17 -24.59 5.11
C THR A 103 -13.33 -23.39 5.51
N GLN A 104 -13.96 -22.31 6.00
CA GLN A 104 -13.27 -21.15 6.54
C GLN A 104 -12.27 -21.55 7.65
N SER A 105 -12.63 -22.52 8.51
CA SER A 105 -11.74 -23.01 9.57
C SER A 105 -10.44 -23.61 9.04
N HIS A 106 -10.44 -24.26 7.87
CA HIS A 106 -9.21 -24.73 7.23
C HIS A 106 -8.33 -23.57 6.79
N ILE A 107 -8.95 -22.51 6.22
CA ILE A 107 -8.24 -21.28 5.83
C ILE A 107 -7.65 -20.57 7.04
N ASP A 108 -8.43 -20.41 8.10
CA ASP A 108 -7.98 -19.76 9.35
C ASP A 108 -6.78 -20.53 9.94
N SER A 109 -6.83 -21.87 9.95
CA SER A 109 -5.75 -22.70 10.48
C SER A 109 -4.43 -22.52 9.71
N ILE A 110 -4.45 -22.54 8.35
CA ILE A 110 -3.24 -22.32 7.56
C ILE A 110 -2.76 -20.86 7.63
N THR A 111 -3.68 -19.91 7.83
CA THR A 111 -3.35 -18.50 8.06
C THR A 111 -2.62 -18.31 9.38
N GLU A 112 -3.12 -18.88 10.48
CA GLU A 112 -2.44 -18.85 11.78
C GLU A 112 -1.05 -19.52 11.73
N GLU A 113 -0.92 -20.63 11.02
CA GLU A 113 0.37 -21.28 10.83
C GLU A 113 1.34 -20.38 10.05
N SER A 114 0.84 -19.62 9.07
CA SER A 114 1.66 -18.68 8.29
C SER A 114 2.22 -17.53 9.14
N HIS A 115 1.58 -17.22 10.28
CA HIS A 115 2.00 -16.14 11.19
C HIS A 115 3.24 -16.49 12.02
N LYS A 116 3.67 -17.76 12.03
CA LYS A 116 4.85 -18.17 12.77
C LYS A 116 6.12 -17.63 12.12
N VAL A 117 6.69 -16.60 12.74
CA VAL A 117 7.94 -15.99 12.26
C VAL A 117 9.12 -16.83 12.76
N SER A 118 9.95 -17.31 11.84
CA SER A 118 11.10 -18.18 12.15
C SER A 118 12.29 -17.44 12.76
N ARG A 119 12.31 -16.10 12.75
CA ARG A 119 13.40 -15.27 13.29
C ARG A 119 13.03 -14.78 14.68
N GLU A 120 13.81 -15.14 15.70
CA GLU A 120 13.54 -14.77 17.10
C GLU A 120 13.44 -13.26 17.36
N ASP A 121 14.24 -12.45 16.67
CA ASP A 121 14.27 -10.99 16.82
C ASP A 121 13.20 -10.26 16.01
N TYR A 122 12.40 -10.98 15.22
CA TYR A 122 11.37 -10.40 14.35
C TYR A 122 9.98 -10.75 14.84
N GLU A 123 9.03 -9.88 14.49
CA GLU A 123 7.61 -10.08 14.70
C GLU A 123 6.83 -9.81 13.41
N LEU A 124 5.66 -10.40 13.31
CA LEU A 124 4.70 -10.14 12.25
C LEU A 124 4.00 -8.80 12.55
N ILE A 125 4.05 -7.88 11.58
CA ILE A 125 3.37 -6.57 11.66
C ILE A 125 2.25 -6.41 10.63
N GLY A 126 2.08 -7.39 9.74
CA GLY A 126 1.02 -7.44 8.75
C GLY A 126 1.13 -8.69 7.89
N TYR A 127 0.04 -9.12 7.27
CA TYR A 127 0.05 -10.23 6.34
C TYR A 127 -0.97 -10.02 5.23
N PHE A 128 -0.69 -10.61 4.06
CA PHE A 128 -1.53 -10.47 2.87
C PHE A 128 -1.61 -11.83 2.16
N PRO A 129 -2.80 -12.47 2.13
CA PRO A 129 -3.00 -13.66 1.31
C PRO A 129 -2.68 -13.35 -0.15
N GLN A 130 -1.96 -14.25 -0.82
CA GLN A 130 -1.56 -14.11 -2.21
C GLN A 130 -2.44 -14.97 -3.12
N GLU A 131 -2.52 -16.25 -2.84
CA GLU A 131 -3.31 -17.21 -3.57
C GLU A 131 -3.44 -18.51 -2.77
N TYR A 132 -4.46 -19.29 -3.08
CA TYR A 132 -4.65 -20.65 -2.58
C TYR A 132 -4.53 -21.64 -3.72
N VAL A 133 -4.08 -22.86 -3.40
CA VAL A 133 -4.01 -23.97 -4.37
C VAL A 133 -4.68 -25.18 -3.75
N VAL A 134 -5.66 -25.75 -4.47
CA VAL A 134 -6.38 -26.97 -4.06
C VAL A 134 -6.10 -28.06 -5.10
N ASP A 135 -5.47 -29.15 -4.67
CA ASP A 135 -5.10 -30.27 -5.55
C ASP A 135 -4.43 -29.80 -6.87
N SER A 136 -3.47 -28.87 -6.78
CA SER A 136 -2.74 -28.23 -7.90
C SER A 136 -3.53 -27.20 -8.73
N ASN A 137 -4.76 -26.88 -8.37
CA ASN A 137 -5.55 -25.83 -9.02
C ASN A 137 -5.52 -24.54 -8.18
N VAL A 138 -5.17 -23.42 -8.82
CA VAL A 138 -5.20 -22.11 -8.16
C VAL A 138 -6.64 -21.70 -7.93
N ALA A 139 -6.95 -21.27 -6.71
CA ALA A 139 -8.26 -20.76 -6.31
C ALA A 139 -8.08 -19.41 -5.60
N VAL A 140 -8.94 -18.46 -5.93
CA VAL A 140 -8.98 -17.16 -5.23
C VAL A 140 -9.74 -17.31 -3.91
N ASP A 141 -10.88 -18.00 -3.95
CA ASP A 141 -11.66 -18.43 -2.78
C ASP A 141 -11.76 -19.96 -2.80
N PRO A 142 -11.05 -20.65 -1.90
CA PRO A 142 -11.06 -22.11 -1.86
C PRO A 142 -12.23 -22.69 -1.04
N VAL A 143 -13.03 -21.86 -0.34
CA VAL A 143 -14.14 -22.33 0.50
C VAL A 143 -15.21 -22.99 -0.36
N GLY A 144 -15.60 -24.21 0.01
CA GLY A 144 -16.58 -25.03 -0.73
C GLY A 144 -15.97 -25.93 -1.80
N ILE A 145 -14.68 -25.79 -2.13
CA ILE A 145 -13.97 -26.72 -3.03
C ILE A 145 -13.67 -28.02 -2.28
N VAL A 146 -13.84 -29.16 -2.94
CA VAL A 146 -13.46 -30.48 -2.39
C VAL A 146 -12.06 -30.82 -2.87
N GLY A 147 -11.17 -31.14 -1.94
CA GLY A 147 -9.79 -31.50 -2.24
C GLY A 147 -9.14 -32.31 -1.12
N THR A 148 -7.93 -32.79 -1.40
CA THR A 148 -7.09 -33.54 -0.45
C THR A 148 -5.88 -32.73 0.01
N ASN A 149 -5.49 -31.71 -0.75
CA ASN A 149 -4.39 -30.80 -0.40
C ASN A 149 -4.83 -29.36 -0.55
N LEU A 150 -4.64 -28.57 0.50
CA LEU A 150 -4.83 -27.13 0.51
C LEU A 150 -3.49 -26.45 0.77
N GLU A 151 -3.03 -25.64 -0.16
CA GLU A 151 -1.86 -24.77 0.01
C GLU A 151 -2.32 -23.30 0.06
N GLY A 152 -1.87 -22.56 1.06
CA GLY A 152 -2.03 -21.11 1.16
C GLY A 152 -0.68 -20.40 1.01
N ARG A 153 -0.62 -19.39 0.16
CA ARG A 153 0.56 -18.54 -0.02
C ARG A 153 0.28 -17.16 0.57
N TYR A 154 1.19 -16.69 1.42
CA TYR A 154 1.04 -15.45 2.17
C TYR A 154 2.27 -14.58 2.02
N LEU A 155 2.07 -13.28 1.88
CA LEU A 155 3.11 -12.28 2.03
C LEU A 155 3.06 -11.73 3.45
N ASN A 156 3.95 -12.17 4.31
CA ASN A 156 4.08 -11.72 5.68
C ASN A 156 5.00 -10.51 5.74
N ILE A 157 4.54 -9.43 6.37
CA ILE A 157 5.38 -8.27 6.64
C ILE A 157 5.94 -8.42 8.05
N ILE A 158 7.26 -8.49 8.14
CA ILE A 158 7.96 -8.65 9.40
C ILE A 158 8.86 -7.45 9.69
N ALA A 159 9.08 -7.18 10.96
CA ALA A 159 10.01 -6.17 11.42
C ALA A 159 10.76 -6.65 12.67
N ASN A 160 11.93 -6.06 12.95
CA ASN A 160 12.61 -6.31 14.22
C ASN A 160 11.75 -5.80 15.38
N ARG A 161 11.59 -6.61 16.43
CA ARG A 161 10.76 -6.29 17.62
C ARG A 161 11.12 -4.96 18.27
N LYS A 162 12.39 -4.52 18.17
CA LYS A 162 12.82 -3.22 18.68
C LYS A 162 12.09 -2.05 18.04
N LEU A 163 11.62 -2.22 16.78
CA LEU A 163 10.86 -1.17 16.09
C LEU A 163 9.61 -0.79 16.90
N ARG A 164 8.81 -1.78 17.25
CA ARG A 164 7.58 -1.58 18.01
C ARG A 164 7.84 -1.31 19.48
N ASN A 165 8.68 -2.11 20.14
CA ASN A 165 8.96 -1.99 21.57
C ASN A 165 9.49 -0.58 21.94
N ASN A 166 10.34 0.02 21.10
CA ASN A 166 10.85 1.37 21.37
C ASN A 166 9.72 2.42 21.25
N ILE A 167 8.79 2.24 20.30
CA ILE A 167 7.62 3.11 20.16
C ILE A 167 6.70 2.94 21.38
N ASP A 168 6.36 1.68 21.76
CA ASP A 168 5.56 1.38 22.95
C ASP A 168 6.16 2.07 24.18
N THR A 169 7.47 1.93 24.40
CA THR A 169 8.18 2.58 25.52
C THR A 169 8.07 4.10 25.48
N CYS A 170 8.05 4.72 24.30
CA CYS A 170 7.85 6.16 24.22
C CYS A 170 6.44 6.56 24.65
N PHE A 171 5.42 5.80 24.27
CA PHE A 171 4.02 6.07 24.62
C PHE A 171 3.71 5.73 26.08
N ASP A 172 4.31 4.69 26.66
CA ASP A 172 4.20 4.35 28.09
C ASP A 172 4.63 5.51 29.00
N ASN A 173 5.49 6.40 28.50
CA ASN A 173 5.90 7.62 29.19
C ASN A 173 4.99 8.84 28.88
N THR A 174 3.83 8.63 28.29
CA THR A 174 2.83 9.68 27.97
C THR A 174 1.44 9.25 28.46
N ASP A 175 0.48 10.20 28.47
CA ASP A 175 -0.92 9.89 28.75
C ASP A 175 -1.70 9.51 27.45
N ILE A 176 -1.01 9.10 26.40
CA ILE A 176 -1.57 8.82 25.08
C ILE A 176 -1.47 7.32 24.81
N THR A 177 -2.57 6.69 24.45
CA THR A 177 -2.58 5.28 24.08
C THR A 177 -2.52 5.10 22.55
N ILE A 178 -2.03 3.93 22.11
CA ILE A 178 -1.98 3.60 20.69
C ILE A 178 -3.30 2.92 20.31
N ALA A 179 -4.09 3.58 19.45
CA ALA A 179 -5.34 3.04 18.90
C ALA A 179 -5.10 1.88 17.93
N GLY A 180 -3.97 1.89 17.24
CA GLY A 180 -3.59 0.80 16.34
C GLY A 180 -2.31 1.10 15.58
N TYR A 181 -1.64 0.02 15.19
CA TYR A 181 -0.46 0.07 14.34
C TYR A 181 -0.85 -0.13 12.88
N LYS A 182 -0.18 0.59 11.99
CA LYS A 182 -0.33 0.46 10.54
C LYS A 182 1.03 0.32 9.87
N VAL A 183 1.15 -0.52 8.86
CA VAL A 183 2.38 -0.62 8.07
C VAL A 183 2.47 0.61 7.15
N SER A 184 3.34 1.57 7.49
CA SER A 184 3.40 2.89 6.84
C SER A 184 3.51 2.80 5.32
N ALA A 185 4.41 1.97 4.82
CA ALA A 185 4.66 1.84 3.39
C ALA A 185 3.49 1.19 2.63
N TYR A 186 2.75 0.28 3.26
CA TYR A 186 1.55 -0.31 2.66
C TYR A 186 0.43 0.72 2.56
N GLU A 187 0.14 1.45 3.65
CA GLU A 187 -0.89 2.49 3.62
C GLU A 187 -0.54 3.61 2.63
N LEU A 188 0.74 4.00 2.57
CA LEU A 188 1.24 4.95 1.59
C LEU A 188 0.97 4.46 0.16
N ALA A 189 1.38 3.24 -0.17
CA ALA A 189 1.21 2.68 -1.51
C ALA A 189 -0.27 2.53 -1.88
N ARG A 190 -1.12 2.11 -0.94
CA ARG A 190 -2.56 1.96 -1.13
C ARG A 190 -3.23 3.28 -1.54
N ASN A 191 -2.79 4.40 -0.95
CA ASN A 191 -3.39 5.73 -1.15
C ASN A 191 -2.71 6.55 -2.27
N ILE A 192 -1.50 6.18 -2.69
CA ILE A 192 -0.74 6.86 -3.76
C ILE A 192 -0.96 6.21 -5.13
N LEU A 193 -0.96 4.87 -5.18
CA LEU A 193 -1.15 4.16 -6.43
C LEU A 193 -2.62 4.17 -6.83
N THR A 194 -2.89 4.49 -8.08
CA THR A 194 -4.23 4.37 -8.66
C THR A 194 -4.62 2.90 -8.79
N ASP A 195 -5.92 2.60 -8.86
CA ASP A 195 -6.41 1.23 -9.02
C ASP A 195 -5.88 0.58 -10.30
N THR A 196 -5.75 1.36 -11.38
CA THR A 196 -5.15 0.88 -12.62
C THR A 196 -3.69 0.50 -12.43
N GLU A 197 -2.89 1.30 -11.71
CA GLU A 197 -1.49 0.99 -11.41
C GLU A 197 -1.37 -0.24 -10.52
N LYS A 198 -2.18 -0.35 -9.46
CA LYS A 198 -2.22 -1.53 -8.56
C LYS A 198 -2.58 -2.81 -9.33
N ARG A 199 -3.51 -2.73 -10.26
CA ARG A 199 -3.94 -3.85 -11.09
C ARG A 199 -2.88 -4.24 -12.12
N SER A 200 -2.37 -3.27 -12.89
CA SER A 200 -1.44 -3.52 -14.00
C SER A 200 -0.05 -3.97 -13.55
N GLY A 201 0.29 -3.76 -12.29
CA GLY A 201 1.63 -3.94 -11.74
C GLY A 201 2.41 -2.63 -11.73
N CYS A 202 2.69 -2.13 -10.52
CA CYS A 202 3.39 -0.89 -10.31
C CYS A 202 4.26 -0.98 -9.06
N ALA A 203 5.44 -0.37 -9.08
CA ALA A 203 6.27 -0.19 -7.91
C ALA A 203 6.13 1.24 -7.37
N LEU A 204 5.87 1.38 -6.07
CA LEU A 204 6.06 2.63 -5.35
C LEU A 204 7.46 2.64 -4.75
N ILE A 205 8.18 3.74 -4.92
CA ILE A 205 9.47 4.02 -4.27
C ILE A 205 9.29 5.26 -3.39
N ASP A 206 9.36 5.07 -2.09
CA ASP A 206 9.40 6.17 -1.12
C ASP A 206 10.86 6.51 -0.80
N LEU A 207 11.33 7.64 -1.35
CA LEU A 207 12.68 8.17 -1.15
C LEU A 207 12.70 9.02 0.12
N GLY A 208 12.77 8.36 1.28
CA GLY A 208 12.78 8.99 2.58
C GLY A 208 14.15 9.57 2.99
N ALA A 209 14.20 10.18 4.17
CA ALA A 209 15.42 10.78 4.71
C ALA A 209 16.49 9.73 5.05
N GLY A 210 16.13 8.74 5.85
CA GLY A 210 17.08 7.72 6.31
C GLY A 210 16.88 6.35 5.64
N THR A 211 15.80 6.17 4.91
CA THR A 211 15.43 4.90 4.25
C THR A 211 14.78 5.16 2.91
N THR A 212 14.91 4.19 2.01
CA THR A 212 14.14 4.11 0.77
C THR A 212 13.31 2.83 0.82
N THR A 213 11.99 2.96 0.70
CA THR A 213 11.08 1.81 0.77
C THR A 213 10.48 1.52 -0.60
N VAL A 214 10.44 0.25 -0.97
CA VAL A 214 9.87 -0.23 -2.22
C VAL A 214 8.66 -1.10 -1.92
N VAL A 215 7.53 -0.80 -2.56
CA VAL A 215 6.31 -1.60 -2.49
C VAL A 215 5.86 -1.92 -3.91
N ILE A 216 5.66 -3.19 -4.22
CA ILE A 216 5.14 -3.64 -5.52
C ILE A 216 3.70 -4.12 -5.34
N PHE A 217 2.80 -3.59 -6.16
CA PHE A 217 1.45 -4.10 -6.34
C PHE A 217 1.31 -4.77 -7.71
N LYS A 218 0.54 -5.85 -7.77
CA LYS A 218 0.08 -6.51 -8.99
C LYS A 218 -1.23 -7.21 -8.71
N ASN A 219 -2.22 -7.03 -9.60
CA ASN A 219 -3.58 -7.55 -9.44
C ASN A 219 -4.23 -7.08 -8.13
N ASN A 220 -4.04 -5.81 -7.78
CA ASN A 220 -4.51 -5.17 -6.55
C ASN A 220 -3.96 -5.78 -5.24
N ILE A 221 -2.98 -6.69 -5.32
CA ILE A 221 -2.36 -7.35 -4.17
C ILE A 221 -0.92 -6.85 -4.03
N VAL A 222 -0.50 -6.58 -2.79
CA VAL A 222 0.90 -6.29 -2.51
C VAL A 222 1.75 -7.55 -2.71
N ARG A 223 2.81 -7.43 -3.49
CA ARG A 223 3.68 -8.57 -3.89
C ARG A 223 5.08 -8.48 -3.32
N LEU A 224 5.51 -7.29 -2.97
CA LEU A 224 6.80 -7.03 -2.32
C LEU A 224 6.67 -5.79 -1.45
N LEU A 225 7.28 -5.84 -0.28
CA LEU A 225 7.57 -4.68 0.54
C LEU A 225 8.97 -4.85 1.12
N THR A 226 9.85 -3.90 0.87
CA THR A 226 11.22 -3.95 1.38
C THR A 226 11.75 -2.55 1.64
N THR A 227 12.56 -2.42 2.69
CA THR A 227 13.17 -1.15 3.07
C THR A 227 14.68 -1.23 2.95
N ILE A 228 15.26 -0.31 2.22
CA ILE A 228 16.69 -0.11 2.03
C ILE A 228 17.16 0.93 3.05
N PRO A 229 18.19 0.66 3.87
CA PRO A 229 18.64 1.57 4.93
C PRO A 229 19.50 2.72 4.39
N LEU A 230 19.13 3.28 3.26
CA LEU A 230 19.71 4.45 2.58
C LEU A 230 18.62 5.43 2.21
N GLY A 231 18.86 6.70 2.39
CA GLY A 231 17.96 7.79 2.04
C GLY A 231 18.71 9.07 1.69
N TYR A 232 18.01 10.19 1.48
CA TYR A 232 18.66 11.43 1.07
C TYR A 232 19.59 12.04 2.15
N ASN A 233 19.46 11.65 3.43
CA ASN A 233 20.45 12.03 4.46
C ASN A 233 21.86 11.50 4.15
N ASN A 234 21.98 10.40 3.40
CA ASN A 234 23.28 9.92 2.93
C ASN A 234 23.90 10.90 1.92
N ILE A 235 23.09 11.54 1.07
CA ILE A 235 23.56 12.60 0.17
C ILE A 235 24.05 13.81 0.98
N ILE A 236 23.26 14.23 1.98
CA ILE A 236 23.64 15.35 2.87
C ILE A 236 24.97 15.06 3.57
N HIS A 237 25.11 13.84 4.11
CA HIS A 237 26.35 13.42 4.77
C HIS A 237 27.55 13.43 3.82
N ASP A 238 27.38 13.00 2.58
CA ASP A 238 28.45 13.04 1.57
C ASP A 238 28.83 14.47 1.21
N LEU A 239 27.86 15.38 1.11
CA LEU A 239 28.13 16.82 0.91
C LEU A 239 28.92 17.43 2.08
N CYS A 240 28.69 16.98 3.32
CA CYS A 240 29.48 17.42 4.46
C CYS A 240 30.97 17.04 4.34
N SER A 241 31.34 16.06 3.47
CA SER A 241 32.76 15.75 3.19
C SER A 241 33.50 16.92 2.54
N LEU A 242 32.77 17.88 1.95
CA LEU A 242 33.30 19.15 1.45
C LEU A 242 33.67 20.13 2.59
N GLN A 243 33.62 19.67 3.85
CA GLN A 243 33.89 20.47 5.06
C GLN A 243 32.90 21.64 5.23
N ILE A 244 31.63 21.43 4.94
CA ILE A 244 30.53 22.35 5.16
C ILE A 244 29.62 21.86 6.27
N GLU A 245 28.90 22.76 6.89
CA GLU A 245 27.88 22.46 7.89
C GLU A 245 26.68 21.70 7.30
N GLU A 246 26.06 20.82 8.08
CA GLU A 246 24.90 20.03 7.63
C GLU A 246 23.76 20.91 7.12
N SER A 247 23.49 22.04 7.78
CA SER A 247 22.49 23.01 7.37
C SER A 247 22.77 23.59 5.98
N GLU A 248 24.04 23.84 5.66
CA GLU A 248 24.48 24.32 4.35
C GLU A 248 24.38 23.19 3.31
N ALA A 249 24.76 21.95 3.65
CA ALA A 249 24.60 20.79 2.79
C ALA A 249 23.14 20.54 2.40
N VAL A 250 22.18 20.70 3.33
CA VAL A 250 20.73 20.63 3.04
C VAL A 250 20.34 21.71 2.03
N GLN A 251 20.81 22.95 2.18
CA GLN A 251 20.50 24.03 1.24
C GLN A 251 21.07 23.75 -0.16
N LEU A 252 22.29 23.21 -0.22
CA LEU A 252 22.93 22.82 -1.48
C LEU A 252 22.15 21.70 -2.17
N LEU A 253 21.73 20.67 -1.46
CA LEU A 253 20.90 19.60 -1.99
C LEU A 253 19.58 20.15 -2.56
N MET A 254 18.92 21.04 -1.84
CA MET A 254 17.64 21.64 -2.29
C MET A 254 17.81 22.55 -3.50
N LYS A 255 18.92 23.28 -3.60
CA LYS A 255 19.15 24.28 -4.65
C LYS A 255 19.77 23.68 -5.91
N TYR A 256 20.79 22.84 -5.75
CA TYR A 256 21.61 22.30 -6.84
C TYR A 256 21.42 20.80 -7.07
N GLY A 257 20.57 20.12 -6.27
CA GLY A 257 20.27 18.72 -6.44
C GLY A 257 19.70 18.42 -7.82
N ASN A 258 20.40 17.57 -8.56
CA ASN A 258 20.00 17.11 -9.88
C ASN A 258 20.33 15.62 -10.04
N GLY A 259 19.34 14.82 -10.44
CA GLY A 259 19.49 13.39 -10.61
C GLY A 259 20.23 13.00 -11.90
N THR A 260 20.31 13.91 -12.89
CA THR A 260 20.96 13.68 -14.19
C THR A 260 21.60 14.97 -14.70
N PRO A 261 22.64 15.49 -14.02
CA PRO A 261 23.21 16.81 -14.36
C PRO A 261 23.79 16.87 -15.77
N GLY A 262 24.28 15.74 -16.33
CA GLY A 262 24.87 15.70 -17.67
C GLY A 262 23.88 15.81 -18.83
N GLU A 263 22.57 15.65 -18.61
CA GLU A 263 21.55 15.78 -19.65
C GLU A 263 21.04 17.22 -19.84
N GLU A 264 21.32 18.14 -18.93
CA GLU A 264 20.81 19.53 -18.96
C GLU A 264 21.67 20.50 -19.80
N TYR A 265 22.75 20.07 -20.40
CA TYR A 265 23.59 20.92 -21.27
C TYR A 265 22.85 21.53 -22.50
N LEU A 266 21.55 21.23 -22.64
CA LEU A 266 20.68 21.74 -23.71
C LEU A 266 19.67 22.81 -23.23
N ALA A 267 19.62 23.15 -21.96
CA ALA A 267 18.75 24.21 -21.45
C ALA A 267 19.59 25.48 -21.19
N ASP A 268 19.20 26.61 -21.79
CA ASP A 268 19.79 27.95 -21.63
C ASP A 268 19.66 28.52 -20.19
N THR A 269 19.97 27.72 -19.17
CA THR A 269 20.02 28.18 -17.78
C THR A 269 21.46 28.49 -17.42
N GLU A 270 21.80 29.78 -17.33
CA GLU A 270 23.06 30.27 -16.76
C GLU A 270 23.10 29.97 -15.25
N GLU A 271 23.33 28.69 -14.88
CA GLU A 271 23.69 28.38 -13.49
C GLU A 271 25.11 28.89 -13.23
N PRO A 272 25.37 29.51 -12.07
CA PRO A 272 26.73 29.91 -11.73
C PRO A 272 27.63 28.71 -11.70
N GLU A 273 28.89 28.85 -12.15
CA GLU A 273 29.87 27.73 -12.12
C GLU A 273 30.31 27.41 -10.70
N ASP A 274 30.32 28.40 -9.82
CA ASP A 274 30.90 28.33 -8.48
C ASP A 274 29.89 28.69 -7.39
N TYR A 275 30.00 28.00 -6.27
CA TYR A 275 29.31 28.33 -5.03
C TYR A 275 30.30 28.79 -3.96
N THR A 276 30.01 29.91 -3.31
CA THR A 276 30.80 30.42 -2.16
C THR A 276 30.17 29.91 -0.87
N THR A 277 30.91 29.10 -0.13
CA THR A 277 30.52 28.55 1.17
C THR A 277 30.42 29.65 2.25
N SER A 278 29.75 29.32 3.36
CA SER A 278 29.59 30.23 4.51
C SER A 278 30.92 30.67 5.13
N ASP A 279 31.99 29.87 4.98
CA ASP A 279 33.35 30.19 5.44
C ASP A 279 34.22 30.90 4.36
N GLY A 280 33.64 31.24 3.22
CA GLY A 280 34.30 32.01 2.16
C GLY A 280 35.12 31.22 1.14
N ARG A 281 35.08 29.87 1.21
CA ARG A 281 35.69 29.00 0.19
C ARG A 281 34.80 28.93 -1.05
N THR A 282 35.40 28.58 -2.17
CA THR A 282 34.69 28.40 -3.44
C THR A 282 34.68 26.89 -3.79
N ILE A 283 33.50 26.35 -4.08
CA ILE A 283 33.29 24.96 -4.52
C ILE A 283 32.60 25.00 -5.88
N LYS A 284 33.03 24.16 -6.81
CA LYS A 284 32.37 24.05 -8.11
C LYS A 284 30.99 23.37 -7.96
N ILE A 285 29.96 23.96 -8.55
CA ILE A 285 28.61 23.38 -8.54
C ILE A 285 28.59 22.01 -9.21
N ALA A 286 29.40 21.79 -10.24
CA ALA A 286 29.56 20.49 -10.88
C ALA A 286 30.07 19.41 -9.90
N GLU A 287 30.94 19.75 -8.93
CA GLU A 287 31.39 18.82 -7.88
C GLU A 287 30.26 18.47 -6.91
N ILE A 288 29.48 19.46 -6.50
CA ILE A 288 28.26 19.26 -5.66
C ILE A 288 27.28 18.34 -6.37
N GLN A 289 26.98 18.61 -7.64
CA GLN A 289 26.06 17.80 -8.44
C GLN A 289 26.55 16.38 -8.66
N PHE A 290 27.86 16.20 -8.86
CA PHE A 290 28.48 14.87 -9.00
C PHE A 290 28.31 14.02 -7.74
N ILE A 291 28.52 14.60 -6.55
CA ILE A 291 28.34 13.90 -5.26
C ILE A 291 26.87 13.49 -5.10
N ILE A 292 25.93 14.39 -5.40
CA ILE A 292 24.49 14.13 -5.30
C ILE A 292 24.08 13.00 -6.26
N GLU A 293 24.48 13.07 -7.52
CA GLU A 293 24.18 12.07 -8.54
C GLU A 293 24.77 10.70 -8.16
N ALA A 294 26.03 10.64 -7.74
CA ALA A 294 26.69 9.40 -7.38
C ALA A 294 25.95 8.66 -6.26
N ARG A 295 25.58 9.40 -5.20
CA ARG A 295 24.84 8.79 -4.07
C ARG A 295 23.40 8.44 -4.44
N LEU A 296 22.72 9.26 -5.20
CA LEU A 296 21.37 8.95 -5.69
C LEU A 296 21.38 7.68 -6.55
N ASN A 297 22.35 7.56 -7.46
CA ASN A 297 22.53 6.37 -8.30
C ASN A 297 22.83 5.11 -7.49
N GLU A 298 23.58 5.21 -6.39
CA GLU A 298 23.77 4.08 -5.47
C GLU A 298 22.44 3.65 -4.82
N ILE A 299 21.66 4.60 -4.29
CA ILE A 299 20.34 4.33 -3.70
C ILE A 299 19.45 3.63 -4.74
N LEU A 300 19.36 4.18 -5.95
CA LEU A 300 18.52 3.65 -7.02
C LEU A 300 19.01 2.31 -7.56
N SER A 301 20.31 2.04 -7.54
CA SER A 301 20.89 0.73 -7.88
C SER A 301 20.48 -0.35 -6.87
N ASN A 302 20.41 0.01 -5.59
CA ASN A 302 19.88 -0.87 -4.55
C ASN A 302 18.38 -1.12 -4.75
N VAL A 303 17.59 -0.07 -5.08
CA VAL A 303 16.18 -0.20 -5.45
C VAL A 303 16.02 -1.17 -6.61
N ARG A 304 16.77 -0.97 -7.70
CA ARG A 304 16.76 -1.88 -8.86
C ARG A 304 17.06 -3.32 -8.46
N THR A 305 18.06 -3.53 -7.60
CA THR A 305 18.43 -4.86 -7.12
C THR A 305 17.27 -5.53 -6.38
N GLN A 306 16.54 -4.80 -5.53
CA GLN A 306 15.39 -5.35 -4.83
C GLN A 306 14.23 -5.67 -5.78
N ILE A 307 13.90 -4.76 -6.70
CA ILE A 307 12.83 -4.98 -7.68
C ILE A 307 13.20 -6.16 -8.61
N SER A 308 14.45 -6.27 -9.06
CA SER A 308 14.91 -7.33 -9.96
C SER A 308 14.93 -8.71 -9.32
N LYS A 309 15.04 -8.80 -7.99
CA LYS A 309 14.90 -10.08 -7.26
C LYS A 309 13.45 -10.57 -7.21
N SER A 310 12.50 -9.67 -7.43
CA SER A 310 11.09 -10.06 -7.50
C SER A 310 10.76 -10.62 -8.89
N GLU A 311 9.91 -11.62 -8.96
CA GLU A 311 9.38 -12.15 -10.23
C GLU A 311 8.51 -11.14 -11.00
N PHE A 312 8.18 -9.99 -10.36
CA PHE A 312 7.28 -8.98 -10.91
C PHE A 312 7.97 -7.88 -11.70
N PHE A 313 9.32 -7.83 -11.77
CA PHE A 313 10.06 -6.77 -12.47
C PHE A 313 9.60 -6.59 -13.92
N THR A 314 9.50 -7.67 -14.67
CA THR A 314 9.08 -7.64 -16.08
C THR A 314 7.58 -7.38 -16.28
N SER A 315 6.79 -7.39 -15.23
CA SER A 315 5.33 -7.22 -15.26
C SER A 315 4.85 -5.89 -14.68
N LEU A 316 5.76 -4.91 -14.47
CA LEU A 316 5.44 -3.57 -13.98
C LEU A 316 4.89 -2.68 -15.11
N LEU A 317 3.74 -3.04 -15.68
CA LEU A 317 3.13 -2.29 -16.79
C LEU A 317 2.60 -0.91 -16.36
N GLY A 318 2.30 -0.73 -15.08
CA GLY A 318 1.99 0.57 -14.47
C GLY A 318 3.22 1.46 -14.27
N GLY A 319 4.43 0.89 -14.42
CA GLY A 319 5.69 1.61 -14.22
C GLY A 319 6.09 1.77 -12.76
N VAL A 320 6.72 2.88 -12.46
CA VAL A 320 7.20 3.25 -11.12
C VAL A 320 6.60 4.58 -10.70
N VAL A 321 6.20 4.67 -9.46
CA VAL A 321 5.78 5.92 -8.81
C VAL A 321 6.78 6.25 -7.72
N ILE A 322 7.26 7.50 -7.70
CA ILE A 322 8.18 7.97 -6.65
C ILE A 322 7.49 8.99 -5.75
N THR A 323 7.83 8.99 -4.48
CA THR A 323 7.37 9.94 -3.46
C THR A 323 8.44 10.13 -2.38
N GLY A 324 8.13 10.85 -1.31
CA GLY A 324 9.08 11.18 -0.25
C GLY A 324 9.96 12.38 -0.58
N GLY A 325 10.75 12.86 0.40
CA GLY A 325 11.57 14.05 0.26
C GLY A 325 12.62 13.97 -0.84
N GLY A 326 13.21 12.80 -1.06
CA GLY A 326 14.20 12.59 -2.12
C GLY A 326 13.62 12.65 -3.54
N SER A 327 12.30 12.48 -3.70
CA SER A 327 11.63 12.63 -5.00
C SER A 327 11.55 14.10 -5.48
N LEU A 328 11.88 15.05 -4.62
CA LEU A 328 11.93 16.48 -4.93
C LEU A 328 13.26 16.91 -5.57
N ILE A 329 14.26 16.04 -5.60
CA ILE A 329 15.50 16.28 -6.35
C ILE A 329 15.12 16.48 -7.83
N ARG A 330 15.64 17.53 -8.44
CA ARG A 330 15.41 17.83 -9.86
C ARG A 330 15.80 16.60 -10.71
N ASN A 331 15.02 16.27 -11.72
CA ASN A 331 15.23 15.11 -12.59
C ASN A 331 15.27 13.74 -11.88
N ALA A 332 14.69 13.62 -10.66
CA ALA A 332 14.61 12.34 -9.95
C ALA A 332 13.88 11.26 -10.77
N GLU A 333 12.80 11.60 -11.48
CA GLU A 333 12.08 10.67 -12.37
C GLU A 333 13.02 10.11 -13.45
N ARG A 334 13.80 10.97 -14.07
CA ARG A 334 14.75 10.59 -15.11
C ARG A 334 15.86 9.69 -14.57
N ALA A 335 16.41 10.02 -13.40
CA ALA A 335 17.40 9.19 -12.72
C ALA A 335 16.85 7.79 -12.43
N VAL A 336 15.59 7.70 -11.96
CA VAL A 336 14.91 6.41 -11.73
C VAL A 336 14.74 5.65 -13.05
N MET A 337 14.26 6.28 -14.12
CA MET A 337 14.12 5.63 -15.44
C MET A 337 15.44 5.00 -15.90
N LEU A 338 16.53 5.75 -15.83
CA LEU A 338 17.85 5.32 -16.30
C LEU A 338 18.44 4.22 -15.41
N THR A 339 18.39 4.38 -14.08
CA THR A 339 19.06 3.47 -13.14
C THR A 339 18.24 2.22 -12.88
N VAL A 340 16.93 2.35 -12.66
CA VAL A 340 16.04 1.20 -12.40
C VAL A 340 15.72 0.45 -13.70
N LYS A 341 15.85 1.11 -14.86
CA LYS A 341 15.55 0.62 -16.21
C LYS A 341 14.08 0.30 -16.41
N VAL A 342 13.27 1.31 -16.22
CA VAL A 342 11.82 1.30 -16.43
C VAL A 342 11.42 2.44 -17.35
N ASP A 343 10.42 2.21 -18.21
CA ASP A 343 10.04 3.18 -19.24
C ASP A 343 9.09 4.27 -18.73
N LYS A 344 8.41 4.01 -17.62
CA LYS A 344 7.38 4.91 -17.08
C LYS A 344 7.64 5.20 -15.61
N VAL A 345 7.84 6.49 -15.31
CA VAL A 345 8.00 7.00 -13.93
C VAL A 345 7.14 8.23 -13.76
N ARG A 346 6.51 8.39 -12.62
CA ARG A 346 5.84 9.62 -12.19
C ARG A 346 6.11 9.95 -10.73
N THR A 347 6.10 11.21 -10.38
CA THR A 347 6.15 11.67 -8.99
C THR A 347 4.75 11.87 -8.43
N ALA A 348 4.45 11.24 -7.29
CA ALA A 348 3.22 11.46 -6.56
C ALA A 348 3.41 12.54 -5.49
N ARG A 349 2.96 13.74 -5.80
CA ARG A 349 3.03 14.88 -4.88
C ARG A 349 1.96 14.88 -3.80
N LYS A 350 0.87 14.12 -3.97
CA LYS A 350 -0.27 14.01 -3.05
C LYS A 350 -0.91 12.64 -3.16
N VAL A 351 -1.67 12.26 -2.16
CA VAL A 351 -2.53 11.06 -2.18
C VAL A 351 -3.67 11.23 -3.19
N ASN A 352 -4.22 10.11 -3.67
CA ASN A 352 -5.28 10.12 -4.69
C ASN A 352 -6.65 10.51 -4.14
N ASP A 353 -6.92 10.14 -2.88
CA ASP A 353 -8.22 10.43 -2.28
C ASP A 353 -8.47 11.93 -2.13
N PRO A 354 -9.70 12.37 -2.36
CA PRO A 354 -10.06 13.77 -2.17
C PRO A 354 -9.92 14.15 -0.70
N ILE A 355 -9.13 15.18 -0.44
CA ILE A 355 -8.89 15.70 0.89
C ILE A 355 -9.30 17.16 0.94
N ILE A 356 -10.15 17.53 1.91
CA ILE A 356 -10.47 18.92 2.20
C ILE A 356 -9.48 19.41 3.25
N LYS A 357 -8.74 20.47 2.93
CA LYS A 357 -7.82 21.12 3.86
C LYS A 357 -8.46 22.35 4.45
N ASN A 358 -8.26 22.58 5.74
CA ASN A 358 -8.60 23.86 6.34
C ASN A 358 -7.67 24.95 5.79
N SER A 359 -8.20 26.11 5.43
CA SER A 359 -7.44 27.24 4.84
C SER A 359 -6.27 27.74 5.70
N THR A 360 -6.24 27.40 6.98
CA THR A 360 -5.16 27.75 7.92
C THR A 360 -3.95 26.80 7.86
N LEU A 361 -4.04 25.68 7.11
CA LEU A 361 -2.99 24.65 7.03
C LEU A 361 -2.05 24.88 5.83
N THR A 362 -1.53 26.09 5.68
CA THR A 362 -0.61 26.46 4.57
C THR A 362 0.66 25.61 4.54
N ASN A 363 1.16 25.18 5.70
CA ASN A 363 2.38 24.35 5.79
C ASN A 363 2.23 22.96 5.16
N LEU A 364 1.00 22.43 5.05
CA LEU A 364 0.73 21.12 4.45
C LEU A 364 0.89 21.15 2.92
N ASP A 365 0.64 22.29 2.29
CA ASP A 365 0.81 22.43 0.83
C ASP A 365 2.28 22.56 0.43
N VAL A 366 3.11 23.16 1.29
CA VAL A 366 4.55 23.28 1.08
C VAL A 366 5.26 21.93 1.24
N ALA A 367 4.76 21.08 2.15
CA ALA A 367 5.37 19.78 2.45
C ALA A 367 5.17 18.74 1.33
N GLY A 368 4.10 18.83 0.52
CA GLY A 368 3.88 17.98 -0.66
C GLY A 368 4.15 16.48 -0.40
N CYS A 369 5.09 15.90 -1.15
CA CYS A 369 5.47 14.49 -1.05
C CYS A 369 5.88 14.04 0.37
N MET A 370 6.37 14.94 1.21
CA MET A 370 6.88 14.63 2.55
C MET A 370 5.78 14.41 3.60
N THR A 371 4.53 14.62 3.26
CA THR A 371 3.38 14.39 4.18
C THR A 371 2.48 13.25 3.72
N ASN A 372 2.76 12.65 2.57
CA ASN A 372 1.92 11.59 2.01
C ASN A 372 1.78 10.40 2.95
N THR A 373 2.84 10.02 3.67
CA THR A 373 2.81 8.89 4.61
C THR A 373 1.88 9.16 5.78
N VAL A 374 2.04 10.30 6.47
CA VAL A 374 1.19 10.62 7.62
C VAL A 374 -0.27 10.84 7.21
N ILE A 375 -0.53 11.39 6.03
CA ILE A 375 -1.88 11.50 5.47
C ILE A 375 -2.46 10.11 5.18
N SER A 376 -1.66 9.19 4.63
CA SER A 376 -2.11 7.82 4.37
C SER A 376 -2.43 7.06 5.66
N LEU A 377 -1.68 7.30 6.72
CA LEU A 377 -1.97 6.77 8.06
C LEU A 377 -3.30 7.34 8.61
N LEU A 378 -3.55 8.63 8.43
CA LEU A 378 -4.82 9.26 8.82
C LEU A 378 -6.01 8.61 8.12
N LEU A 379 -5.90 8.37 6.81
CA LEU A 379 -6.95 7.73 5.99
C LEU A 379 -7.23 6.27 6.41
N SER A 380 -6.29 5.62 7.09
CA SER A 380 -6.43 4.23 7.56
C SER A 380 -7.05 4.10 8.96
N GLY A 381 -7.22 5.22 9.67
CA GLY A 381 -7.82 5.24 11.01
C GLY A 381 -9.34 5.15 10.96
N THR A 382 -9.94 4.51 11.96
CA THR A 382 -11.39 4.27 12.03
C THR A 382 -12.03 4.72 13.34
N GLU A 383 -11.25 4.88 14.42
CA GLU A 383 -11.75 5.15 15.75
C GLU A 383 -11.56 6.62 16.18
N ASP A 384 -12.45 7.14 17.02
CA ASP A 384 -12.31 8.47 17.61
C ASP A 384 -11.09 8.50 18.55
N CYS A 385 -10.18 9.42 18.28
CA CYS A 385 -8.94 9.61 19.02
C CYS A 385 -8.99 10.72 20.07
N VAL A 386 -10.11 11.47 20.16
CA VAL A 386 -10.27 12.58 21.08
C VAL A 386 -11.33 12.26 22.14
N GLY A 387 -11.12 12.72 23.37
CA GLY A 387 -12.02 12.47 24.52
C GLY A 387 -11.26 11.87 25.68
N GLU A 388 -11.94 11.61 26.80
CA GLU A 388 -11.35 10.91 27.94
C GLU A 388 -11.02 9.49 27.52
N ALA A 389 -9.79 9.05 27.81
CA ALA A 389 -9.38 7.65 27.62
C ALA A 389 -10.31 6.78 28.49
N VAL A 390 -11.15 5.98 27.87
CA VAL A 390 -11.83 4.88 28.57
C VAL A 390 -10.74 3.87 28.88
N GLY A 391 -10.27 3.90 30.15
CA GLY A 391 -9.16 3.07 30.57
C GLY A 391 -9.48 1.60 30.44
N ASP A 392 -8.81 0.93 29.55
CA ASP A 392 -8.41 -0.46 29.71
C ASP A 392 -7.13 -0.74 28.90
N PRO A 393 -5.96 -0.87 29.58
CA PRO A 393 -4.69 -1.20 28.93
C PRO A 393 -4.62 -2.64 28.41
N ASP A 394 -5.56 -3.51 28.81
CA ASP A 394 -5.52 -4.95 28.47
C ASP A 394 -6.22 -5.31 27.13
N PHE A 395 -6.88 -4.35 26.48
CA PHE A 395 -7.60 -4.64 25.23
C PHE A 395 -6.69 -5.12 24.07
N PHE A 396 -5.39 -4.78 24.09
CA PHE A 396 -4.46 -5.18 23.02
C PHE A 396 -3.67 -6.46 23.32
N ARG A 397 -3.73 -6.98 24.56
CA ARG A 397 -3.17 -8.31 24.87
C ARG A 397 -4.09 -9.48 24.47
N SER A 398 -5.36 -9.22 24.23
CA SER A 398 -6.41 -10.22 24.06
C SER A 398 -6.79 -10.58 22.61
N GLN A 399 -6.13 -10.02 21.59
CA GLN A 399 -6.35 -10.48 20.20
C GLN A 399 -5.74 -11.87 19.89
N GLN A 400 -5.29 -12.60 20.90
CA GLN A 400 -4.68 -13.93 20.74
C GLN A 400 -5.45 -15.08 21.41
N THR A 401 -6.66 -14.94 21.89
CA THR A 401 -7.40 -16.07 22.48
C THR A 401 -8.74 -16.33 21.80
N ALA A 402 -8.93 -17.60 21.42
CA ALA A 402 -10.14 -18.14 20.82
C ALA A 402 -11.43 -17.95 21.66
N GLU A 403 -11.31 -17.49 22.93
CA GLU A 403 -12.44 -17.22 23.81
C GLU A 403 -13.22 -15.95 23.47
N GLU A 404 -12.60 -14.94 22.85
CA GLU A 404 -13.28 -13.71 22.45
C GLU A 404 -14.20 -13.87 21.24
N ILE A 405 -13.93 -14.86 20.38
CA ILE A 405 -14.83 -15.23 19.27
C ILE A 405 -16.16 -15.78 19.84
N GLY A 406 -16.12 -16.46 20.99
CA GLY A 406 -17.31 -16.97 21.70
C GLY A 406 -18.17 -15.85 22.29
N ASN A 407 -17.56 -14.83 22.88
CA ASN A 407 -18.29 -13.74 23.54
C ASN A 407 -18.84 -12.71 22.56
N ARG A 408 -18.22 -12.49 21.40
CA ARG A 408 -18.80 -11.68 20.31
C ARG A 408 -20.07 -12.31 19.73
N LYS A 409 -20.15 -13.63 19.66
CA LYS A 409 -21.40 -14.34 19.27
C LYS A 409 -22.54 -14.13 20.27
N ALA A 410 -22.25 -13.98 21.56
CA ALA A 410 -23.26 -13.72 22.59
C ALA A 410 -23.76 -12.26 22.62
N ALA A 411 -22.89 -11.27 22.39
CA ALA A 411 -23.27 -9.86 22.28
C ALA A 411 -24.03 -9.56 20.96
N ALA A 412 -23.72 -10.27 19.88
CA ALA A 412 -24.49 -10.19 18.63
C ALA A 412 -25.91 -10.76 18.76
N ALA A 413 -26.13 -11.71 19.68
CA ALA A 413 -27.46 -12.29 19.92
C ALA A 413 -28.49 -11.34 20.52
N VAL A 414 -28.08 -10.24 21.15
CA VAL A 414 -28.98 -9.25 21.77
C VAL A 414 -29.44 -8.16 20.79
N LEU A 415 -28.76 -7.97 19.66
CA LEU A 415 -29.19 -7.04 18.59
C LEU A 415 -29.98 -7.73 17.46
N GLN A 416 -30.37 -8.97 17.65
CA GLN A 416 -30.76 -9.94 16.60
C GLN A 416 -32.14 -9.78 15.96
N HIS A 417 -32.99 -8.82 16.30
CA HIS A 417 -34.33 -8.76 15.70
C HIS A 417 -34.54 -7.72 14.57
N SER A 418 -33.55 -6.86 14.29
CA SER A 418 -33.61 -5.93 13.13
C SER A 418 -32.63 -6.28 12.01
N ASP A 419 -31.67 -7.17 12.25
CA ASP A 419 -30.54 -7.45 11.34
C ASP A 419 -30.74 -8.72 10.49
N ASP A 420 -31.67 -9.60 10.83
CA ASP A 420 -31.90 -10.86 10.10
C ASP A 420 -32.32 -10.63 8.63
N GLU A 421 -33.09 -9.57 8.35
CA GLU A 421 -33.52 -9.22 6.99
C GLU A 421 -32.36 -8.64 6.17
N ALA A 422 -31.49 -7.85 6.83
CA ALA A 422 -30.29 -7.29 6.23
C ALA A 422 -29.25 -8.38 5.94
N TYR A 423 -29.10 -9.35 6.85
CA TYR A 423 -28.24 -10.51 6.67
C TYR A 423 -28.69 -11.40 5.51
N ALA A 424 -29.97 -11.76 5.46
CA ALA A 424 -30.55 -12.60 4.41
C ALA A 424 -30.32 -11.98 3.01
N THR A 425 -30.39 -10.64 2.90
CA THR A 425 -30.20 -9.97 1.61
C THR A 425 -28.74 -9.83 1.24
N LEU A 426 -27.82 -9.61 2.19
CA LEU A 426 -26.38 -9.62 1.92
C LEU A 426 -25.93 -11.01 1.43
N GLU A 427 -26.42 -12.09 2.02
CA GLU A 427 -26.16 -13.45 1.55
C GLU A 427 -26.76 -13.70 0.15
N THR A 428 -27.91 -13.08 -0.17
CA THR A 428 -28.49 -13.11 -1.51
C THR A 428 -27.59 -12.39 -2.53
N ILE A 429 -27.06 -11.22 -2.19
CA ILE A 429 -26.09 -10.48 -3.03
C ILE A 429 -24.82 -11.31 -3.25
N LYS A 430 -24.24 -11.86 -2.17
CA LYS A 430 -23.08 -12.75 -2.26
C LYS A 430 -23.37 -13.97 -3.13
N GLY A 431 -24.57 -14.55 -3.04
CA GLY A 431 -25.02 -15.65 -3.90
C GLY A 431 -25.02 -15.27 -5.38
N LYS A 432 -25.61 -14.13 -5.72
CA LYS A 432 -25.64 -13.62 -7.10
C LYS A 432 -24.24 -13.28 -7.63
N LEU A 433 -23.37 -12.69 -6.82
CA LEU A 433 -21.99 -12.41 -7.19
C LEU A 433 -21.17 -13.69 -7.41
N ARG A 434 -21.37 -14.73 -6.58
CA ARG A 434 -20.74 -16.05 -6.78
C ARG A 434 -21.22 -16.71 -8.07
N GLU A 435 -22.50 -16.58 -8.40
CA GLU A 435 -23.06 -17.08 -9.65
C GLU A 435 -22.48 -16.33 -10.86
N ALA A 436 -22.37 -15.00 -10.80
CA ALA A 436 -21.71 -14.21 -11.85
C ALA A 436 -20.24 -14.61 -12.03
N ILE A 437 -19.49 -14.84 -10.93
CA ILE A 437 -18.11 -15.35 -10.99
C ILE A 437 -18.06 -16.74 -11.64
N ALA A 438 -18.98 -17.65 -11.29
CA ALA A 438 -19.02 -18.99 -11.88
C ALA A 438 -19.29 -18.92 -13.40
N GLN A 439 -20.17 -18.01 -13.84
CA GLN A 439 -20.44 -17.77 -15.27
C GLN A 439 -19.19 -17.21 -15.97
N LEU A 440 -18.50 -16.22 -15.37
CA LEU A 440 -17.24 -15.68 -15.89
C LEU A 440 -16.15 -16.75 -15.99
N GLN A 441 -16.05 -17.64 -15.01
CA GLN A 441 -15.11 -18.76 -15.04
C GLN A 441 -15.44 -19.78 -16.12
N ALA A 442 -16.72 -20.09 -16.31
CA ALA A 442 -17.19 -20.98 -17.39
C ALA A 442 -16.90 -20.39 -18.77
N SER A 443 -17.20 -19.10 -18.98
CA SER A 443 -16.87 -18.37 -20.20
C SER A 443 -15.37 -18.36 -20.47
N ARG A 444 -14.55 -18.14 -19.44
CA ARG A 444 -13.11 -18.19 -19.53
C ARG A 444 -12.60 -19.56 -19.96
N THR A 445 -13.17 -20.64 -19.45
CA THR A 445 -12.78 -22.01 -19.82
C THR A 445 -13.10 -22.32 -21.28
N ALA A 446 -14.25 -21.87 -21.77
CA ALA A 446 -14.64 -22.02 -23.19
C ALA A 446 -13.72 -21.22 -24.13
N VAL A 447 -13.23 -20.08 -23.67
CA VAL A 447 -12.35 -19.14 -24.38
C VAL A 447 -10.89 -19.60 -24.39
N LEU A 448 -10.44 -20.30 -23.35
CA LEU A 448 -9.03 -20.72 -23.18
C LEU A 448 -8.55 -21.78 -24.16
N SER A 449 -9.41 -22.32 -25.02
CA SER A 449 -9.05 -23.34 -26.02
C SER A 449 -8.29 -22.80 -27.23
N GLU A 450 -8.09 -21.50 -27.37
CA GLU A 450 -7.38 -20.90 -28.50
C GLU A 450 -6.10 -20.17 -28.09
N GLU A 451 -4.96 -20.65 -28.59
CA GLU A 451 -3.66 -19.98 -28.54
C GLU A 451 -3.72 -18.69 -29.38
N GLY A 452 -3.75 -17.54 -28.75
CA GLY A 452 -3.67 -16.23 -29.42
C GLY A 452 -4.37 -15.06 -28.73
N ASN A 453 -5.25 -15.32 -27.78
CA ASN A 453 -6.05 -14.27 -27.13
C ASN A 453 -5.63 -13.95 -25.68
N LYS A 454 -4.30 -13.75 -25.48
CA LYS A 454 -3.72 -13.44 -24.16
C LYS A 454 -4.38 -12.22 -23.50
N ARG A 455 -4.69 -11.19 -24.31
CA ARG A 455 -5.33 -9.96 -23.82
C ARG A 455 -6.74 -10.22 -23.27
N LEU A 456 -7.52 -11.02 -23.98
CA LEU A 456 -8.88 -11.35 -23.55
C LEU A 456 -8.90 -12.25 -22.30
N ARG A 457 -7.90 -13.12 -22.15
CA ARG A 457 -7.68 -13.89 -20.92
C ARG A 457 -7.36 -13.00 -19.72
N ASP A 458 -6.52 -12.01 -19.95
CA ASP A 458 -6.12 -11.06 -18.91
C ASP A 458 -7.32 -10.21 -18.49
N GLU A 459 -8.11 -9.70 -19.44
CA GLU A 459 -9.35 -8.96 -19.19
C GLU A 459 -10.39 -9.79 -18.41
N ALA A 460 -10.63 -11.05 -18.80
CA ALA A 460 -11.53 -11.94 -18.06
C ALA A 460 -11.03 -12.25 -16.64
N SER A 461 -9.71 -12.37 -16.44
CA SER A 461 -9.11 -12.57 -15.12
C SER A 461 -9.30 -11.34 -14.22
N ASP A 462 -9.17 -10.15 -14.78
CA ASP A 462 -9.36 -8.90 -14.06
C ASP A 462 -10.83 -8.73 -13.62
N LEU A 463 -11.80 -9.11 -14.46
CA LEU A 463 -13.22 -9.11 -14.13
C LEU A 463 -13.55 -10.08 -12.98
N ILE A 464 -12.97 -11.29 -13.01
CA ILE A 464 -13.12 -12.28 -11.94
C ILE A 464 -12.56 -11.73 -10.62
N LEU A 465 -11.38 -11.10 -10.64
CA LEU A 465 -10.75 -10.49 -9.47
C LEU A 465 -11.59 -9.36 -8.87
N GLU A 466 -12.16 -8.51 -9.71
CA GLU A 466 -13.01 -7.40 -9.26
C GLU A 466 -14.29 -7.93 -8.58
N CYS A 467 -14.98 -8.91 -9.20
CA CYS A 467 -16.14 -9.57 -8.57
C CYS A 467 -15.77 -10.26 -7.25
N THR A 468 -14.60 -10.90 -7.17
CA THR A 468 -14.12 -11.57 -5.96
C THR A 468 -13.81 -10.57 -4.85
N SER A 469 -13.26 -9.38 -5.17
CA SER A 469 -12.99 -8.34 -4.19
C SER A 469 -14.27 -7.80 -3.54
N ILE A 470 -15.38 -7.78 -4.28
CA ILE A 470 -16.70 -7.36 -3.75
C ILE A 470 -17.28 -8.44 -2.84
N ILE A 471 -17.13 -9.72 -3.18
CA ILE A 471 -17.58 -10.85 -2.33
C ILE A 471 -16.74 -10.97 -1.05
N GLY A 472 -15.44 -10.74 -1.15
CA GLY A 472 -14.50 -10.82 -0.03
C GLY A 472 -14.55 -9.64 0.94
N THR A 473 -15.39 -8.62 0.69
CA THR A 473 -15.57 -7.50 1.62
C THR A 473 -16.17 -8.04 2.92
N ASP A 474 -15.47 -7.81 4.03
CA ASP A 474 -15.80 -8.37 5.33
C ASP A 474 -17.21 -7.99 5.77
N TYR A 475 -18.01 -8.98 6.16
CA TYR A 475 -19.38 -8.85 6.62
C TYR A 475 -19.51 -7.80 7.74
N ASP A 476 -18.57 -7.80 8.69
CA ASP A 476 -18.55 -6.85 9.81
C ASP A 476 -18.33 -5.39 9.37
N GLN A 477 -17.57 -5.14 8.32
CA GLN A 477 -17.41 -3.81 7.73
C GLN A 477 -18.68 -3.37 6.98
N CYS A 478 -19.29 -4.25 6.21
CA CYS A 478 -20.54 -3.98 5.51
C CYS A 478 -21.69 -3.74 6.49
N THR A 479 -21.80 -4.51 7.58
CA THR A 479 -22.89 -4.37 8.57
C THR A 479 -22.79 -3.07 9.33
N ARG A 480 -21.58 -2.62 9.70
CA ARG A 480 -21.38 -1.32 10.37
C ARG A 480 -21.63 -0.11 9.46
N GLN A 481 -21.44 -0.25 8.15
CA GLN A 481 -21.73 0.80 7.15
C GLN A 481 -23.20 0.79 6.69
N LEU A 482 -23.91 -0.33 6.86
CA LEU A 482 -25.29 -0.53 6.43
C LEU A 482 -26.35 -0.12 7.46
N ILE A 483 -25.99 0.66 8.47
CA ILE A 483 -26.95 1.20 9.45
C ILE A 483 -27.90 2.19 8.75
N GLY A 484 -28.94 1.65 8.13
CA GLY A 484 -30.06 2.38 7.54
C GLY A 484 -30.65 1.64 6.33
N LYS A 485 -31.98 1.40 6.34
CA LYS A 485 -32.73 0.70 5.27
C LYS A 485 -32.49 1.26 3.86
N ASP A 486 -32.13 2.53 3.73
CA ASP A 486 -31.97 3.17 2.42
C ASP A 486 -30.58 2.92 1.81
N LYS A 487 -29.48 2.92 2.61
CA LYS A 487 -28.14 2.56 2.15
C LYS A 487 -28.07 1.12 1.65
N TYR A 488 -28.76 0.24 2.31
CA TYR A 488 -28.84 -1.17 2.00
C TYR A 488 -29.51 -1.45 0.63
N LYS A 489 -30.65 -0.78 0.36
CA LYS A 489 -31.32 -0.85 -0.93
C LYS A 489 -30.45 -0.28 -2.07
N GLN A 490 -29.63 0.73 -1.77
CA GLN A 490 -28.71 1.30 -2.72
C GLN A 490 -27.59 0.30 -3.06
N THR A 491 -26.98 -0.32 -2.05
CA THR A 491 -25.92 -1.34 -2.23
C THR A 491 -26.44 -2.55 -3.03
N LEU A 492 -27.70 -2.96 -2.81
CA LEU A 492 -28.33 -4.02 -3.59
C LEU A 492 -28.47 -3.65 -5.07
N ARG A 493 -28.94 -2.44 -5.37
CA ARG A 493 -29.04 -1.94 -6.75
C ARG A 493 -27.69 -1.85 -7.43
N GLU A 494 -26.68 -1.30 -6.74
CA GLU A 494 -25.32 -1.21 -7.25
C GLU A 494 -24.72 -2.59 -7.56
N ALA A 495 -25.01 -3.60 -6.72
CA ALA A 495 -24.59 -4.98 -6.97
C ALA A 495 -25.34 -5.61 -8.18
N GLU A 496 -26.63 -5.37 -8.32
CA GLU A 496 -27.43 -5.85 -9.47
C GLU A 496 -26.99 -5.19 -10.77
N GLU A 497 -26.71 -3.89 -10.78
CA GLU A 497 -26.17 -3.16 -11.93
C GLU A 497 -24.77 -3.67 -12.30
N LEU A 498 -23.92 -3.97 -11.31
CA LEU A 498 -22.59 -4.53 -11.54
C LEU A 498 -22.69 -5.93 -12.18
N ILE A 499 -23.58 -6.81 -11.69
CA ILE A 499 -23.79 -8.14 -12.25
C ILE A 499 -24.24 -8.02 -13.71
N ALA A 500 -25.23 -7.16 -14.00
CA ALA A 500 -25.72 -6.94 -15.36
C ALA A 500 -24.61 -6.43 -16.29
N LYS A 501 -23.80 -5.48 -15.84
CA LYS A 501 -22.67 -4.96 -16.61
C LYS A 501 -21.63 -6.05 -16.90
N ARG A 502 -21.35 -6.95 -15.93
CA ARG A 502 -20.41 -8.06 -16.10
C ARG A 502 -20.92 -9.10 -17.10
N ASP A 503 -22.20 -9.41 -17.06
CA ASP A 503 -22.83 -10.32 -18.03
C ASP A 503 -22.72 -9.78 -19.46
N ASP A 504 -22.94 -8.46 -19.67
CA ASP A 504 -22.79 -7.81 -20.96
C ASP A 504 -21.33 -7.82 -21.44
N GLU A 505 -20.35 -7.54 -20.55
CA GLU A 505 -18.93 -7.57 -20.87
C GLU A 505 -18.46 -9.00 -21.25
N VAL A 506 -18.91 -10.03 -20.54
CA VAL A 506 -18.65 -11.44 -20.88
C VAL A 506 -19.18 -11.77 -22.26
N LYS A 507 -20.41 -11.37 -22.57
CA LYS A 507 -21.03 -11.62 -23.88
C LYS A 507 -20.27 -10.93 -25.01
N MET A 508 -19.83 -9.68 -24.80
CA MET A 508 -18.98 -8.96 -25.77
C MET A 508 -17.63 -9.67 -25.99
N LEU A 509 -17.02 -10.18 -24.93
CA LEU A 509 -15.78 -10.97 -25.00
C LEU A 509 -15.98 -12.26 -25.79
N GLU A 510 -17.05 -13.02 -25.52
CA GLU A 510 -17.39 -14.24 -26.25
C GLU A 510 -17.60 -13.97 -27.76
N ASP A 511 -18.33 -12.91 -28.09
CA ASP A 511 -18.57 -12.52 -29.50
C ASP A 511 -17.26 -12.09 -30.19
N THR A 512 -16.40 -11.37 -29.49
CA THR A 512 -15.10 -10.93 -30.04
C THR A 512 -14.20 -12.13 -30.32
N ILE A 513 -14.17 -13.12 -29.44
CA ILE A 513 -13.41 -14.35 -29.59
C ILE A 513 -13.98 -15.20 -30.72
N ARG A 514 -15.30 -15.35 -30.80
CA ARG A 514 -15.97 -16.08 -31.89
C ARG A 514 -15.63 -15.45 -33.24
N ASN A 515 -15.55 -14.12 -33.30
CA ASN A 515 -15.19 -13.41 -34.52
C ASN A 515 -13.69 -13.54 -34.86
N ALA A 516 -12.82 -13.52 -33.86
CA ALA A 516 -11.38 -13.76 -34.03
C ALA A 516 -11.09 -15.19 -34.49
N ALA A 517 -11.77 -16.19 -33.92
CA ALA A 517 -11.70 -17.58 -34.33
C ALA A 517 -12.14 -17.79 -35.78
N LYS A 518 -13.23 -17.13 -36.21
CA LYS A 518 -13.65 -17.14 -37.62
C LYS A 518 -12.61 -16.52 -38.56
N LYS A 519 -11.97 -15.42 -38.14
CA LYS A 519 -10.92 -14.74 -38.92
C LYS A 519 -9.68 -15.60 -39.07
N ASN A 520 -9.25 -16.29 -38.00
CA ASN A 520 -8.13 -17.22 -38.04
C ASN A 520 -8.42 -18.48 -38.88
N SER A 521 -9.65 -19.00 -38.82
CA SER A 521 -10.09 -20.11 -39.68
C SER A 521 -10.08 -19.73 -41.16
N LEU A 522 -10.51 -18.52 -41.52
CA LEU A 522 -10.43 -18.01 -42.89
C LEU A 522 -8.99 -17.77 -43.35
N ARG A 523 -8.13 -17.29 -42.47
CA ARG A 523 -6.70 -17.08 -42.75
C ARG A 523 -5.98 -18.42 -42.98
N ASN A 524 -6.25 -19.42 -42.16
CA ASN A 524 -5.68 -20.75 -42.32
C ASN A 524 -6.20 -21.43 -43.61
N LYS A 525 -7.48 -21.26 -43.98
CA LYS A 525 -8.02 -21.72 -45.26
C LYS A 525 -7.34 -21.01 -46.45
N PHE A 526 -7.05 -19.72 -46.31
CA PHE A 526 -6.33 -18.95 -47.35
C PHE A 526 -4.89 -19.42 -47.50
N PHE A 527 -4.17 -19.66 -46.43
CA PHE A 527 -2.81 -20.17 -46.46
C PHE A 527 -2.75 -21.60 -47.01
N ASN A 528 -3.63 -22.49 -46.61
CA ASN A 528 -3.72 -23.84 -47.19
C ASN A 528 -4.04 -23.80 -48.71
N TRP A 529 -4.91 -22.90 -49.13
CA TRP A 529 -5.23 -22.71 -50.56
C TRP A 529 -4.00 -22.16 -51.32
N VAL A 530 -3.21 -21.24 -50.75
CA VAL A 530 -1.98 -20.72 -51.35
C VAL A 530 -0.89 -21.81 -51.43
N ASP A 531 -0.75 -22.66 -50.42
CA ASP A 531 0.19 -23.78 -50.40
C ASP A 531 -0.18 -24.85 -51.45
N ASP A 532 -1.50 -25.16 -51.58
CA ASP A 532 -1.98 -26.05 -52.63
C ASP A 532 -1.70 -25.48 -54.04
N LEU A 533 -1.85 -24.17 -54.23
CA LEU A 533 -1.56 -23.50 -55.52
C LEU A 533 -0.08 -23.44 -55.87
N LEU A 534 0.78 -23.43 -54.85
CA LEU A 534 2.25 -23.43 -55.03
C LEU A 534 2.83 -24.85 -55.24
N ASN A 535 2.08 -25.89 -54.84
CA ASN A 535 2.50 -27.28 -54.99
C ASN A 535 1.94 -27.97 -56.26
N GLU A 536 1.07 -27.29 -57.02
CA GLU A 536 0.56 -27.74 -58.34
C GLU A 536 1.44 -27.32 -59.54
N LYS A 537 2.76 -27.03 -59.31
CA LYS A 537 3.71 -26.79 -60.39
C LYS A 537 4.81 -27.83 -60.40
#